data_40957bfe0f61ccf1fe048d5fad2b71ae
#
_entry.id   40957bfe0f61ccf1fe048d5fad2b71ae
#
_cell.length_a   1.000
_cell.length_b   1.000
_cell.length_c   1.000
_cell.angle_alpha   90.00
_cell.angle_beta   90.00
_cell.angle_gamma   90.00
#
_symmetry.space_group_name_H-M   'P 1'
#
loop_
_entity.id
_entity.type
_entity.pdbx_description
1 polymer ?
#
loop_
_entity_poly.entity_id
_entity_poly.type
_entity_poly.pdbx_seq_one_letter_code
_entity_poly.pdbx_strand_id
1 'polypeptide(L)'
;MTGHPTETSPRRRRRWWLWVPLALVLLLVLAVVGVSWYASGLIADGYRADQPESPYPLRVVSADAQRISYEVAEGEDPPEDSGYQSVRTEDGTFVLTGNEVQDQEDVSSRSVEQTVGESPTAGDPARLDSWYYPKDPGSLGIDFTDVMVHGQLGDYPAWYIPGSESTWIIFTHGRGAEPREGLRQLSVTESLGYPTLMISYRNDEDAPQTDGLVRFGQEEWPDLEAAVQYALDNGATDVILTGASTGGAISLALLENSPLADRVRALFFDSPALDMGSVVSNRGAEMGYPGIVLGLGKWLAQVRFDLDWGAMDYGSAIDDITMPALVLHSKEDDTIPYQAVAPVYDQMAGNPQIEARIVEDAEHVGVWNSYRDDYTTWLTDFLAKVGSAP
;
A
#
# COMPACT_ATOMS: atom_id res chain seq x y z
N MET A 1 -60.73 -50.19 -60.73
CA MET A 1 -59.58 -50.20 -59.81
C MET A 1 -58.94 -48.84 -59.93
N THR A 2 -59.24 -47.95 -59.02
CA THR A 2 -58.80 -46.57 -59.02
C THR A 2 -57.63 -46.43 -57.97
N GLY A 3 -56.43 -46.26 -58.51
CA GLY A 3 -55.29 -46.09 -57.66
C GLY A 3 -55.28 -44.64 -57.14
N HIS A 4 -55.20 -44.50 -55.78
CA HIS A 4 -54.95 -43.19 -55.12
C HIS A 4 -53.45 -42.86 -55.17
N PRO A 5 -53.06 -41.62 -55.52
CA PRO A 5 -51.69 -41.18 -55.40
C PRO A 5 -51.38 -40.86 -53.93
N THR A 6 -50.39 -41.48 -53.39
CA THR A 6 -49.83 -41.15 -52.05
C THR A 6 -49.07 -39.82 -52.11
N GLU A 7 -49.63 -38.78 -51.49
CA GLU A 7 -48.95 -37.50 -51.28
C GLU A 7 -47.79 -37.71 -50.27
N THR A 8 -46.58 -37.60 -50.73
CA THR A 8 -45.38 -37.48 -49.90
C THR A 8 -45.23 -36.08 -49.38
N SER A 9 -45.51 -35.83 -48.11
CA SER A 9 -45.27 -34.55 -47.45
C SER A 9 -43.78 -34.17 -47.50
N PRO A 10 -43.40 -32.93 -47.81
CA PRO A 10 -42.02 -32.54 -47.85
C PRO A 10 -41.44 -32.50 -46.42
N ARG A 11 -40.45 -33.35 -46.16
CA ARG A 11 -39.65 -33.28 -44.93
C ARG A 11 -39.02 -31.90 -44.82
N ARG A 12 -39.56 -31.05 -43.95
CA ARG A 12 -38.93 -29.80 -43.50
C ARG A 12 -37.54 -30.10 -42.93
N ARG A 13 -36.47 -29.91 -43.73
CA ARG A 13 -35.10 -29.96 -43.23
C ARG A 13 -34.96 -28.87 -42.16
N ARG A 14 -34.97 -29.29 -40.89
CA ARG A 14 -34.75 -28.40 -39.76
C ARG A 14 -33.36 -27.76 -39.92
N ARG A 15 -33.34 -26.44 -40.18
CA ARG A 15 -32.10 -25.66 -40.34
C ARG A 15 -31.46 -25.41 -38.99
N TRP A 16 -31.32 -26.43 -38.14
CA TRP A 16 -30.72 -26.35 -36.83
C TRP A 16 -29.26 -25.90 -36.85
N TRP A 17 -28.52 -26.13 -37.91
CA TRP A 17 -27.16 -25.73 -38.12
C TRP A 17 -27.00 -24.18 -38.17
N LEU A 18 -28.06 -23.41 -38.44
CA LEU A 18 -28.06 -21.94 -38.37
C LEU A 18 -28.01 -21.46 -36.90
N TRP A 19 -28.43 -22.24 -35.94
CA TRP A 19 -28.42 -21.91 -34.52
C TRP A 19 -27.06 -22.23 -33.85
N VAL A 20 -26.22 -23.04 -34.49
CA VAL A 20 -24.90 -23.43 -33.93
C VAL A 20 -23.99 -22.22 -33.72
N PRO A 21 -23.78 -21.32 -34.74
CA PRO A 21 -22.95 -20.15 -34.52
C PRO A 21 -23.53 -19.19 -33.46
N LEU A 22 -24.85 -19.05 -33.42
CA LEU A 22 -25.50 -18.23 -32.39
C LEU A 22 -25.29 -18.83 -30.99
N ALA A 23 -25.40 -20.14 -30.83
CA ALA A 23 -25.12 -20.81 -29.58
C ALA A 23 -23.65 -20.67 -29.15
N LEU A 24 -22.71 -20.75 -30.10
CA LEU A 24 -21.28 -20.54 -29.84
C LEU A 24 -20.99 -19.11 -29.40
N VAL A 25 -21.59 -18.12 -30.06
CA VAL A 25 -21.45 -16.71 -29.64
C VAL A 25 -22.04 -16.50 -28.25
N LEU A 26 -23.21 -17.05 -27.97
CA LEU A 26 -23.83 -16.97 -26.63
C LEU A 26 -22.92 -17.61 -25.55
N LEU A 27 -22.37 -18.79 -25.83
CA LEU A 27 -21.46 -19.47 -24.92
C LEU A 27 -20.19 -18.63 -24.66
N LEU A 28 -19.63 -18.00 -25.72
CA LEU A 28 -18.49 -17.12 -25.59
C LEU A 28 -18.82 -15.89 -24.72
N VAL A 29 -19.96 -15.26 -24.97
CA VAL A 29 -20.43 -14.12 -24.15
C VAL A 29 -20.59 -14.53 -22.68
N LEU A 30 -21.23 -15.68 -22.42
CA LEU A 30 -21.40 -16.19 -21.07
C LEU A 30 -20.05 -16.52 -20.40
N ALA A 31 -19.09 -17.05 -21.17
CA ALA A 31 -17.74 -17.30 -20.66
C ALA A 31 -17.03 -15.99 -20.29
N VAL A 32 -17.07 -14.97 -21.16
CA VAL A 32 -16.48 -13.65 -20.89
C VAL A 32 -17.11 -13.01 -19.64
N VAL A 33 -18.44 -13.01 -19.56
CA VAL A 33 -19.16 -12.47 -18.38
C VAL A 33 -18.81 -13.26 -17.12
N GLY A 34 -18.76 -14.59 -17.17
CA GLY A 34 -18.41 -15.44 -16.03
C GLY A 34 -16.99 -15.19 -15.53
N VAL A 35 -16.01 -15.11 -16.45
CA VAL A 35 -14.61 -14.83 -16.09
C VAL A 35 -14.48 -13.39 -15.54
N SER A 36 -15.15 -12.40 -16.15
CA SER A 36 -15.11 -11.03 -15.67
C SER A 36 -15.78 -10.87 -14.30
N TRP A 37 -16.86 -11.61 -14.05
CA TRP A 37 -17.49 -11.66 -12.73
C TRP A 37 -16.54 -12.23 -11.67
N TYR A 38 -15.84 -13.32 -11.97
CA TYR A 38 -14.82 -13.88 -11.11
C TYR A 38 -13.65 -12.90 -10.89
N ALA A 39 -13.12 -12.31 -11.98
CA ALA A 39 -12.05 -11.32 -11.92
C ALA A 39 -12.43 -10.10 -11.06
N SER A 40 -13.69 -9.64 -11.12
CA SER A 40 -14.13 -8.52 -10.28
C SER A 40 -14.14 -8.87 -8.77
N GLY A 41 -14.34 -10.15 -8.41
CA GLY A 41 -14.17 -10.64 -7.05
C GLY A 41 -12.71 -10.64 -6.62
N LEU A 42 -11.81 -11.14 -7.47
CA LEU A 42 -10.36 -11.10 -7.20
C LEU A 42 -9.84 -9.66 -7.03
N ILE A 43 -10.35 -8.72 -7.84
CA ILE A 43 -10.02 -7.29 -7.67
C ILE A 43 -10.44 -6.84 -6.27
N ALA A 44 -11.69 -7.08 -5.86
CA ALA A 44 -12.17 -6.65 -4.54
C ALA A 44 -11.41 -7.33 -3.38
N ASP A 45 -11.03 -8.60 -3.54
CA ASP A 45 -10.20 -9.29 -2.53
C ASP A 45 -8.84 -8.61 -2.37
N GLY A 46 -8.25 -8.07 -3.45
CA GLY A 46 -7.03 -7.26 -3.41
C GLY A 46 -7.20 -5.90 -2.71
N TYR A 47 -8.42 -5.47 -2.41
CA TYR A 47 -8.74 -4.21 -1.73
C TYR A 47 -9.15 -4.40 -0.27
N ARG A 48 -9.10 -5.62 0.26
CA ARG A 48 -9.41 -5.85 1.68
C ARG A 48 -8.37 -5.20 2.60
N ALA A 49 -8.84 -4.67 3.71
CA ALA A 49 -8.00 -4.18 4.80
C ALA A 49 -7.35 -5.34 5.56
N ASP A 50 -8.16 -6.36 5.89
CA ASP A 50 -7.70 -7.57 6.56
C ASP A 50 -6.80 -8.39 5.62
N GLN A 51 -5.51 -8.38 5.90
CA GLN A 51 -4.54 -9.23 5.22
C GLN A 51 -4.33 -10.50 6.03
N PRO A 52 -4.16 -11.67 5.36
CA PRO A 52 -3.78 -12.88 6.08
C PRO A 52 -2.47 -12.64 6.84
N GLU A 53 -2.37 -13.15 8.03
CA GLU A 53 -1.13 -13.07 8.81
C GLU A 53 0.01 -13.67 8.00
N SER A 54 1.12 -12.93 7.89
CA SER A 54 2.26 -13.39 7.10
C SER A 54 2.86 -14.65 7.74
N PRO A 55 3.14 -15.69 6.93
CA PRO A 55 3.70 -16.94 7.45
C PRO A 55 5.08 -16.70 8.08
N TYR A 56 5.54 -17.70 8.82
CA TYR A 56 6.91 -17.77 9.33
C TYR A 56 7.72 -18.80 8.52
N PRO A 57 8.15 -18.44 7.30
CA PRO A 57 8.77 -19.38 6.35
C PRO A 57 10.22 -19.69 6.68
N LEU A 58 10.77 -19.07 7.72
CA LEU A 58 12.16 -19.23 8.12
C LEU A 58 12.28 -20.04 9.40
N ARG A 59 13.47 -20.62 9.60
CA ARG A 59 13.89 -21.21 10.87
C ARG A 59 15.21 -20.58 11.30
N VAL A 60 15.29 -20.14 12.53
CA VAL A 60 16.55 -19.66 13.12
C VAL A 60 17.53 -20.83 13.22
N VAL A 61 18.72 -20.66 12.66
CA VAL A 61 19.83 -21.62 12.79
C VAL A 61 20.68 -21.29 14.02
N SER A 62 20.99 -20.01 14.18
CA SER A 62 21.71 -19.49 15.34
C SER A 62 21.48 -18.00 15.51
N ALA A 63 21.53 -17.50 16.75
CA ALA A 63 21.51 -16.08 17.04
C ALA A 63 22.43 -15.77 18.22
N ASP A 64 23.20 -14.68 18.09
CA ASP A 64 23.98 -14.07 19.18
C ASP A 64 23.94 -12.55 19.09
N ALA A 65 24.71 -11.85 19.91
CA ALA A 65 24.71 -10.40 19.94
C ALA A 65 25.27 -9.70 18.67
N GLN A 66 25.86 -10.45 17.75
CA GLN A 66 26.52 -9.93 16.56
C GLN A 66 25.90 -10.43 15.26
N ARG A 67 25.29 -11.60 15.28
CA ARG A 67 24.79 -12.28 14.07
C ARG A 67 23.56 -13.11 14.36
N ILE A 68 22.62 -13.06 13.41
CA ILE A 68 21.53 -14.03 13.30
C ILE A 68 21.65 -14.77 12.00
N SER A 69 21.46 -16.09 12.02
CA SER A 69 21.46 -16.97 10.85
C SER A 69 20.14 -17.70 10.79
N TYR A 70 19.59 -17.85 9.61
CA TYR A 70 18.30 -18.48 9.35
C TYR A 70 18.34 -19.23 8.02
N GLU A 71 17.44 -20.18 7.88
CA GLU A 71 17.22 -20.96 6.66
C GLU A 71 15.74 -20.96 6.29
N VAL A 72 15.43 -21.25 5.03
CA VAL A 72 14.04 -21.42 4.58
C VAL A 72 13.51 -22.75 5.12
N ALA A 73 12.34 -22.75 5.74
CA ALA A 73 11.73 -23.96 6.26
C ALA A 73 11.36 -24.92 5.12
N GLU A 74 11.41 -26.23 5.40
CA GLU A 74 11.14 -27.25 4.39
C GLU A 74 9.73 -27.08 3.79
N GLY A 75 9.68 -26.91 2.47
CA GLY A 75 8.43 -26.76 1.71
C GLY A 75 7.90 -25.33 1.61
N GLU A 76 8.62 -24.36 2.17
CA GLU A 76 8.30 -22.95 2.03
C GLU A 76 9.11 -22.30 0.90
N ASP A 77 8.60 -21.18 0.36
CA ASP A 77 9.34 -20.36 -0.60
C ASP A 77 10.24 -19.35 0.13
N PRO A 78 11.43 -19.04 -0.40
CA PRO A 78 12.29 -18.03 0.19
C PRO A 78 11.62 -16.66 0.12
N PRO A 79 11.57 -15.89 1.25
CA PRO A 79 11.13 -14.51 1.20
C PRO A 79 12.15 -13.65 0.47
N GLU A 80 11.71 -12.51 -0.02
CA GLU A 80 12.63 -11.48 -0.51
C GLU A 80 13.49 -10.97 0.65
N ASP A 81 14.81 -11.00 0.50
CA ASP A 81 15.78 -10.72 1.55
C ASP A 81 16.77 -9.65 1.10
N SER A 82 16.28 -8.43 0.93
CA SER A 82 17.06 -7.27 0.50
C SER A 82 16.99 -6.12 1.51
N GLY A 83 18.02 -5.28 1.55
CA GLY A 83 18.07 -4.09 2.38
C GLY A 83 17.99 -4.34 3.88
N TYR A 84 17.62 -3.32 4.64
CA TYR A 84 17.42 -3.40 6.09
C TYR A 84 16.11 -4.13 6.41
N GLN A 85 16.20 -5.23 7.13
CA GLN A 85 15.06 -6.03 7.59
C GLN A 85 15.21 -6.28 9.09
N SER A 86 14.12 -6.59 9.77
CA SER A 86 14.23 -7.28 11.05
C SER A 86 13.83 -8.76 10.91
N VAL A 87 14.44 -9.63 11.69
CA VAL A 87 13.99 -11.02 11.82
C VAL A 87 13.02 -11.07 12.97
N ARG A 88 11.75 -11.34 12.69
CA ARG A 88 10.68 -11.47 13.69
C ARG A 88 10.39 -12.94 13.94
N THR A 89 10.42 -13.37 15.19
CA THR A 89 10.02 -14.72 15.60
C THR A 89 8.53 -14.78 15.95
N GLU A 90 7.96 -15.97 15.94
CA GLU A 90 6.55 -16.21 16.26
C GLU A 90 6.19 -15.80 17.70
N ASP A 91 7.12 -15.87 18.63
CA ASP A 91 6.95 -15.43 20.03
C ASP A 91 7.03 -13.91 20.22
N GLY A 92 7.24 -13.15 19.13
CA GLY A 92 7.23 -11.69 19.12
C GLY A 92 8.58 -11.04 19.41
N THR A 93 9.69 -11.79 19.35
CA THR A 93 11.04 -11.20 19.36
C THR A 93 11.34 -10.55 18.00
N PHE A 94 12.01 -9.41 18.05
CA PHE A 94 12.54 -8.72 16.89
C PHE A 94 14.06 -8.60 16.96
N VAL A 95 14.74 -9.06 15.91
CA VAL A 95 16.18 -8.85 15.73
C VAL A 95 16.35 -7.86 14.57
N LEU A 96 16.65 -6.60 14.90
CA LEU A 96 16.93 -5.56 13.92
C LEU A 96 18.31 -5.83 13.33
N THR A 97 18.41 -5.87 12.00
CA THR A 97 19.64 -6.30 11.33
C THR A 97 20.19 -5.24 10.38
N GLY A 98 21.48 -5.35 10.07
CA GLY A 98 22.10 -4.59 9.00
C GLY A 98 21.59 -5.03 7.62
N ASN A 99 21.95 -4.29 6.60
CA ASN A 99 21.47 -4.48 5.21
C ASN A 99 22.25 -5.57 4.42
N GLU A 100 23.37 -6.05 4.96
CA GLU A 100 24.17 -7.07 4.25
C GLU A 100 23.71 -8.48 4.61
N VAL A 101 23.37 -9.24 3.60
CA VAL A 101 23.09 -10.67 3.70
C VAL A 101 24.33 -11.45 3.30
N GLN A 102 24.66 -12.48 4.08
CA GLN A 102 25.74 -13.42 3.76
C GLN A 102 25.15 -14.82 3.61
N ASP A 103 25.08 -15.30 2.40
CA ASP A 103 24.56 -16.63 2.10
C ASP A 103 25.69 -17.67 2.06
N GLN A 104 25.48 -18.76 2.76
CA GLN A 104 26.36 -19.95 2.75
C GLN A 104 25.48 -21.19 2.61
N GLU A 105 25.53 -21.82 1.43
CA GLU A 105 24.66 -22.95 1.08
C GLU A 105 23.18 -22.53 1.20
N ASP A 106 22.42 -23.11 2.12
CA ASP A 106 21.00 -22.86 2.33
C ASP A 106 20.74 -21.94 3.56
N VAL A 107 21.81 -21.34 4.13
CA VAL A 107 21.73 -20.50 5.34
C VAL A 107 22.10 -19.06 5.01
N SER A 108 21.16 -18.16 5.27
CA SER A 108 21.39 -16.70 5.21
C SER A 108 21.77 -16.17 6.58
N SER A 109 22.60 -15.13 6.63
CA SER A 109 23.04 -14.51 7.87
C SER A 109 23.08 -13.01 7.73
N ARG A 110 22.70 -12.30 8.82
CA ARG A 110 22.75 -10.83 8.93
C ARG A 110 23.47 -10.41 10.22
N SER A 111 24.12 -9.25 10.18
CA SER A 111 24.64 -8.62 11.42
C SER A 111 23.46 -8.13 12.27
N VAL A 112 23.59 -8.26 13.60
CA VAL A 112 22.58 -7.77 14.56
C VAL A 112 22.91 -6.33 14.93
N GLU A 113 21.94 -5.42 14.76
CA GLU A 113 22.01 -4.05 15.30
C GLU A 113 21.40 -3.97 16.69
N GLN A 114 20.25 -4.62 16.89
CA GLN A 114 19.54 -4.65 18.19
C GLN A 114 18.64 -5.89 18.26
N THR A 115 18.48 -6.43 19.46
CA THR A 115 17.46 -7.45 19.78
C THR A 115 16.46 -6.86 20.75
N VAL A 116 15.16 -6.97 20.43
CA VAL A 116 14.04 -6.55 21.26
C VAL A 116 13.23 -7.79 21.61
N GLY A 117 13.26 -8.19 22.87
CA GLY A 117 12.73 -9.46 23.36
C GLY A 117 13.84 -10.41 23.84
N GLU A 118 13.54 -11.70 23.92
CA GLU A 118 14.51 -12.74 24.25
C GLU A 118 15.32 -13.13 23.00
N SER A 119 16.60 -13.48 23.16
CA SER A 119 17.41 -13.94 22.02
C SER A 119 16.81 -15.19 21.39
N PRO A 120 16.60 -15.22 20.06
CA PRO A 120 16.08 -16.41 19.40
C PRO A 120 16.98 -17.61 19.56
N THR A 121 16.40 -18.78 19.54
CA THR A 121 17.11 -20.07 19.61
C THR A 121 16.99 -20.87 18.31
N ALA A 122 17.90 -21.82 18.12
CA ALA A 122 17.86 -22.68 16.94
C ALA A 122 16.53 -23.43 16.84
N GLY A 123 15.89 -23.37 15.67
CA GLY A 123 14.59 -23.98 15.38
C GLY A 123 13.39 -23.05 15.53
N ASP A 124 13.55 -21.86 16.09
CA ASP A 124 12.46 -20.92 16.24
C ASP A 124 11.91 -20.51 14.88
N PRO A 125 10.57 -20.54 14.69
CA PRO A 125 9.93 -20.00 13.48
C PRO A 125 10.18 -18.50 13.37
N ALA A 126 10.55 -18.05 12.17
CA ALA A 126 10.87 -16.65 11.93
C ALA A 126 10.39 -16.18 10.56
N ARG A 127 10.28 -14.86 10.40
CA ARG A 127 10.06 -14.18 9.13
C ARG A 127 10.87 -12.90 9.04
N LEU A 128 11.07 -12.39 7.84
CA LEU A 128 11.56 -11.03 7.65
C LEU A 128 10.41 -10.04 7.85
N ASP A 129 10.75 -8.86 8.37
CA ASP A 129 9.80 -7.77 8.61
C ASP A 129 10.42 -6.46 8.07
N SER A 130 9.89 -5.99 6.94
CA SER A 130 10.35 -4.79 6.25
C SER A 130 10.00 -3.49 6.95
N TRP A 131 9.03 -3.52 7.89
CA TRP A 131 8.76 -2.33 8.70
C TRP A 131 9.85 -2.08 9.75
N TYR A 132 10.73 -3.03 9.95
CA TYR A 132 11.96 -2.98 10.71
C TYR A 132 11.77 -2.81 12.21
N TYR A 133 11.15 -1.71 12.68
CA TYR A 133 10.97 -1.42 14.09
C TYR A 133 9.78 -2.20 14.68
N PRO A 134 9.93 -2.71 15.92
CA PRO A 134 8.86 -3.45 16.58
C PRO A 134 7.79 -2.57 17.14
N LYS A 135 6.64 -2.68 17.30
CA LYS A 135 5.54 -2.10 18.08
C LYS A 135 5.25 -0.62 17.81
N ASP A 136 5.92 0.29 18.57
CA ASP A 136 5.49 1.66 18.81
C ASP A 136 6.71 2.60 18.94
N PRO A 137 6.54 3.93 19.03
CA PRO A 137 7.66 4.86 19.20
C PRO A 137 8.55 4.60 20.41
N GLY A 138 8.03 4.00 21.47
CA GLY A 138 8.82 3.62 22.63
C GLY A 138 9.92 2.60 22.32
N SER A 139 9.77 1.79 21.26
CA SER A 139 10.82 0.87 20.80
C SER A 139 12.06 1.59 20.27
N LEU A 140 11.94 2.86 19.89
CA LEU A 140 13.01 3.77 19.51
C LEU A 140 13.52 4.61 20.68
N GLY A 141 12.95 4.45 21.88
CA GLY A 141 13.22 5.31 23.04
C GLY A 141 12.59 6.70 22.92
N ILE A 142 11.60 6.87 22.07
CA ILE A 142 10.91 8.13 21.83
C ILE A 142 9.62 8.16 22.67
N ASP A 143 9.44 9.24 23.43
CA ASP A 143 8.24 9.45 24.22
C ASP A 143 7.03 9.71 23.33
N PHE A 144 5.91 9.06 23.61
CA PHE A 144 4.66 9.24 22.89
C PHE A 144 3.45 9.08 23.81
N THR A 145 2.28 9.41 23.29
CA THR A 145 1.00 9.24 23.98
C THR A 145 -0.02 8.63 23.02
N ASP A 146 -0.73 7.59 23.47
CA ASP A 146 -1.90 7.09 22.79
C ASP A 146 -3.01 8.13 22.87
N VAL A 147 -3.56 8.49 21.72
CA VAL A 147 -4.65 9.46 21.61
C VAL A 147 -5.77 8.91 20.73
N MET A 148 -6.97 9.48 20.87
CA MET A 148 -8.12 9.17 20.02
C MET A 148 -8.47 10.38 19.16
N VAL A 149 -8.50 10.17 17.86
CA VAL A 149 -8.97 11.15 16.86
C VAL A 149 -10.45 10.90 16.63
N HIS A 150 -11.29 11.90 16.89
CA HIS A 150 -12.74 11.79 16.70
C HIS A 150 -13.12 12.12 15.27
N GLY A 151 -13.58 11.14 14.52
CA GLY A 151 -14.01 11.30 13.12
C GLY A 151 -15.45 10.90 12.88
N GLN A 152 -15.85 10.85 11.60
CA GLN A 152 -17.25 10.64 11.21
C GLN A 152 -17.82 9.28 11.65
N LEU A 153 -17.01 8.23 11.65
CA LEU A 153 -17.44 6.85 11.94
C LEU A 153 -17.22 6.49 13.42
N GLY A 154 -16.46 7.29 14.18
CA GLY A 154 -16.12 7.01 15.57
C GLY A 154 -14.72 7.50 15.92
N ASP A 155 -14.11 6.83 16.87
CA ASP A 155 -12.80 7.16 17.43
C ASP A 155 -11.73 6.33 16.72
N TYR A 156 -10.64 6.98 16.27
CA TYR A 156 -9.50 6.36 15.61
C TYR A 156 -8.28 6.45 16.53
N PRO A 157 -7.65 5.31 16.87
CA PRO A 157 -6.41 5.32 17.64
C PRO A 157 -5.29 6.00 16.84
N ALA A 158 -4.44 6.74 17.55
CA ALA A 158 -3.25 7.34 16.98
C ALA A 158 -2.14 7.47 18.04
N TRP A 159 -0.89 7.55 17.59
CA TRP A 159 0.23 7.90 18.43
C TRP A 159 0.59 9.36 18.24
N TYR A 160 0.61 10.10 19.33
CA TYR A 160 1.08 11.47 19.34
C TYR A 160 2.49 11.55 19.95
N ILE A 161 3.42 12.04 19.17
CA ILE A 161 4.81 12.32 19.56
C ILE A 161 4.94 13.83 19.72
N PRO A 162 5.30 14.35 20.91
CA PRO A 162 5.43 15.78 21.15
C PRO A 162 6.63 16.38 20.39
N GLY A 163 6.52 17.66 20.04
CA GLY A 163 7.60 18.42 19.39
C GLY A 163 7.51 19.90 19.76
N SER A 164 8.45 20.69 19.27
CA SER A 164 8.55 22.14 19.56
C SER A 164 8.03 23.03 18.42
N GLU A 165 7.87 22.46 17.22
CA GLU A 165 7.39 23.19 16.05
C GLU A 165 5.89 23.38 16.09
N SER A 166 5.40 24.45 15.44
CA SER A 166 3.95 24.71 15.29
C SER A 166 3.34 23.99 14.09
N THR A 167 4.14 23.49 13.15
CA THR A 167 3.75 22.61 12.07
C THR A 167 3.80 21.17 12.55
N TRP A 168 2.71 20.42 12.37
CA TRP A 168 2.70 19.02 12.76
C TRP A 168 2.88 18.11 11.55
N ILE A 169 3.48 16.96 11.75
CA ILE A 169 3.51 15.88 10.75
C ILE A 169 2.37 14.90 11.06
N ILE A 170 1.61 14.53 10.02
CA ILE A 170 0.61 13.46 10.12
C ILE A 170 1.02 12.35 9.18
N PHE A 171 1.30 11.17 9.75
CA PHE A 171 1.65 9.97 8.97
C PHE A 171 0.44 9.06 8.79
N THR A 172 0.20 8.67 7.55
CA THR A 172 -0.83 7.71 7.14
C THR A 172 -0.17 6.49 6.49
N HIS A 173 -0.39 5.31 7.05
CA HIS A 173 0.22 4.06 6.59
C HIS A 173 -0.46 3.48 5.34
N GLY A 174 0.17 2.46 4.74
CA GLY A 174 -0.34 1.72 3.60
C GLY A 174 -1.48 0.75 3.96
N ARG A 175 -2.13 0.17 2.95
CA ARG A 175 -3.18 -0.84 3.13
C ARG A 175 -2.61 -2.10 3.78
N GLY A 176 -3.27 -2.59 4.82
CA GLY A 176 -2.84 -3.76 5.58
C GLY A 176 -1.57 -3.54 6.40
N ALA A 177 -1.10 -2.29 6.47
CA ALA A 177 -0.03 -1.87 7.35
C ALA A 177 -0.62 -1.30 8.66
N GLU A 178 0.26 -0.85 9.53
CA GLU A 178 -0.04 -0.27 10.84
C GLU A 178 0.69 1.07 10.99
N PRO A 179 0.32 1.95 11.94
CA PRO A 179 1.06 3.18 12.20
C PRO A 179 2.57 2.99 12.42
N ARG A 180 3.02 1.80 12.87
CA ARG A 180 4.45 1.49 13.04
C ARG A 180 5.26 1.50 11.73
N GLU A 181 4.62 1.40 10.57
CA GLU A 181 5.30 1.59 9.28
C GLU A 181 6.01 2.94 9.19
N GLY A 182 5.46 3.98 9.82
CA GLY A 182 6.04 5.32 9.88
C GLY A 182 7.20 5.47 10.86
N LEU A 183 7.52 4.48 11.69
CA LEU A 183 8.66 4.57 12.63
C LEU A 183 9.99 4.76 11.89
N ARG A 184 10.08 4.32 10.63
CA ARG A 184 11.26 4.49 9.76
C ARG A 184 11.61 5.96 9.51
N GLN A 185 10.65 6.89 9.55
CA GLN A 185 10.87 8.32 9.40
C GLN A 185 10.90 9.09 10.74
N LEU A 186 10.48 8.45 11.84
CA LEU A 186 10.23 9.13 13.10
C LEU A 186 11.50 9.75 13.71
N SER A 187 12.66 9.10 13.58
CA SER A 187 13.92 9.65 14.11
C SER A 187 14.29 10.99 13.42
N VAL A 188 13.93 11.18 12.15
CA VAL A 188 14.15 12.44 11.42
C VAL A 188 13.17 13.50 11.92
N THR A 189 11.87 13.18 11.97
CA THR A 189 10.83 14.13 12.34
C THR A 189 10.99 14.63 13.78
N GLU A 190 11.33 13.71 14.70
CA GLU A 190 11.61 14.03 16.11
C GLU A 190 12.86 14.88 16.26
N SER A 191 13.98 14.56 15.58
CA SER A 191 15.22 15.32 15.65
C SER A 191 15.09 16.76 15.16
N LEU A 192 14.15 17.02 14.25
CA LEU A 192 13.80 18.34 13.75
C LEU A 192 12.72 19.05 14.59
N GLY A 193 12.21 18.38 15.63
CA GLY A 193 11.26 18.96 16.57
C GLY A 193 9.81 19.03 16.09
N TYR A 194 9.44 18.30 15.04
CA TYR A 194 8.06 18.27 14.56
C TYR A 194 7.19 17.40 15.46
N PRO A 195 6.11 17.95 16.07
CA PRO A 195 5.07 17.10 16.64
C PRO A 195 4.56 16.15 15.55
N THR A 196 4.46 14.86 15.84
CA THR A 196 4.07 13.86 14.84
C THR A 196 2.84 13.09 15.33
N LEU A 197 1.84 12.94 14.47
CA LEU A 197 0.66 12.13 14.69
C LEU A 197 0.67 10.95 13.70
N MET A 198 0.77 9.74 14.21
CA MET A 198 0.71 8.51 13.42
C MET A 198 -0.67 7.90 13.57
N ILE A 199 -1.47 7.92 12.51
CA ILE A 199 -2.90 7.63 12.58
C ILE A 199 -3.25 6.24 12.10
N SER A 200 -4.32 5.68 12.70
CA SER A 200 -5.14 4.64 12.08
C SER A 200 -6.29 5.29 11.31
N TYR A 201 -6.84 4.56 10.34
CA TYR A 201 -8.04 4.96 9.60
C TYR A 201 -9.04 3.80 9.54
N ARG A 202 -10.21 4.00 8.90
CA ARG A 202 -11.27 2.97 8.85
C ARG A 202 -10.75 1.63 8.37
N ASN A 203 -11.33 0.57 8.94
CA ASN A 203 -11.00 -0.84 8.70
C ASN A 203 -9.65 -1.32 9.26
N ASP A 204 -8.87 -0.47 9.95
CA ASP A 204 -7.76 -0.96 10.79
C ASP A 204 -8.29 -1.71 12.02
N GLU A 205 -7.47 -2.54 12.67
CA GLU A 205 -7.89 -3.49 13.70
C GLU A 205 -8.68 -2.82 14.84
N ASP A 206 -8.20 -1.70 15.37
CA ASP A 206 -8.80 -0.98 16.50
C ASP A 206 -9.57 0.29 16.07
N ALA A 207 -9.84 0.46 14.76
CA ALA A 207 -10.55 1.60 14.20
C ALA A 207 -11.99 1.24 13.80
N PRO A 208 -12.85 2.23 13.48
CA PRO A 208 -14.20 1.99 13.00
C PRO A 208 -14.21 1.12 11.74
N GLN A 209 -15.05 0.07 11.76
CA GLN A 209 -15.18 -0.89 10.68
C GLN A 209 -16.32 -0.51 9.73
N THR A 210 -16.09 -0.70 8.43
CA THR A 210 -17.11 -0.58 7.38
C THR A 210 -17.34 -1.93 6.69
N ASP A 211 -17.19 -2.03 5.38
CA ASP A 211 -17.30 -3.29 4.64
C ASP A 211 -15.97 -4.05 4.49
N GLY A 212 -14.90 -3.54 5.11
CA GLY A 212 -13.57 -4.14 5.10
C GLY A 212 -12.79 -3.89 3.81
N LEU A 213 -13.24 -2.99 2.92
CA LEU A 213 -12.49 -2.59 1.74
C LEU A 213 -11.76 -1.26 1.97
N VAL A 214 -10.53 -1.19 1.50
CA VAL A 214 -9.76 0.06 1.40
C VAL A 214 -9.90 0.58 -0.03
N ARG A 215 -10.39 1.81 -0.17
CA ARG A 215 -10.68 2.44 -1.46
C ARG A 215 -9.70 3.54 -1.83
N PHE A 216 -8.48 3.43 -1.31
CA PHE A 216 -7.33 4.27 -1.70
C PHE A 216 -7.66 5.77 -1.75
N GLY A 217 -8.29 6.27 -0.70
CA GLY A 217 -8.65 7.67 -0.53
C GLY A 217 -10.10 8.01 -0.85
N GLN A 218 -10.80 7.24 -1.71
CA GLN A 218 -12.22 7.51 -2.07
C GLN A 218 -13.12 7.69 -0.84
N GLU A 219 -12.90 6.90 0.20
CA GLU A 219 -13.68 6.94 1.44
C GLU A 219 -12.85 7.31 2.69
N GLU A 220 -11.52 7.13 2.66
CA GLU A 220 -10.64 7.25 3.83
C GLU A 220 -10.22 8.70 4.13
N TRP A 221 -10.28 9.62 3.14
CA TRP A 221 -9.84 11.00 3.34
C TRP A 221 -10.52 11.74 4.51
N PRO A 222 -11.81 11.47 4.88
CA PRO A 222 -12.41 12.13 6.04
C PRO A 222 -11.81 11.69 7.38
N ASP A 223 -11.19 10.50 7.43
CA ASP A 223 -10.51 10.02 8.62
C ASP A 223 -9.18 10.78 8.81
N LEU A 224 -8.45 11.04 7.71
CA LEU A 224 -7.29 11.93 7.72
C LEU A 224 -7.67 13.38 7.98
N GLU A 225 -8.80 13.87 7.45
CA GLU A 225 -9.32 15.21 7.76
C GLU A 225 -9.57 15.39 9.27
N ALA A 226 -10.12 14.37 9.92
CA ALA A 226 -10.31 14.39 11.37
C ALA A 226 -8.96 14.48 12.12
N ALA A 227 -7.91 13.83 11.61
CA ALA A 227 -6.56 13.93 12.17
C ALA A 227 -5.95 15.33 11.96
N VAL A 228 -6.17 15.95 10.80
CA VAL A 228 -5.78 17.35 10.55
C VAL A 228 -6.50 18.27 11.51
N GLN A 229 -7.81 18.11 11.68
CA GLN A 229 -8.60 18.91 12.62
C GLN A 229 -8.11 18.71 14.07
N TYR A 230 -7.81 17.46 14.46
CA TYR A 230 -7.24 17.16 15.78
C TYR A 230 -5.91 17.92 15.99
N ALA A 231 -5.01 17.91 15.01
CA ALA A 231 -3.75 18.63 15.11
C ALA A 231 -3.98 20.15 15.29
N LEU A 232 -4.88 20.77 14.50
CA LEU A 232 -5.22 22.17 14.59
C LEU A 232 -5.84 22.54 15.96
N ASP A 233 -6.73 21.71 16.48
CA ASP A 233 -7.37 21.93 17.80
C ASP A 233 -6.37 21.78 18.95
N ASN A 234 -5.25 21.08 18.73
CA ASN A 234 -4.18 20.89 19.70
C ASN A 234 -2.95 21.77 19.44
N GLY A 235 -3.09 22.83 18.64
CA GLY A 235 -2.10 23.91 18.53
C GLY A 235 -1.25 23.92 17.27
N ALA A 236 -1.49 23.00 16.32
CA ALA A 236 -0.87 23.09 15.01
C ALA A 236 -1.36 24.35 14.26
N THR A 237 -0.47 25.05 13.57
CA THR A 237 -0.83 26.12 12.64
C THR A 237 -1.14 25.58 11.25
N ASP A 238 -0.41 24.54 10.86
CA ASP A 238 -0.51 23.84 9.59
C ASP A 238 0.07 22.42 9.76
N VAL A 239 -0.05 21.59 8.74
CA VAL A 239 0.40 20.21 8.77
C VAL A 239 1.24 19.86 7.55
N ILE A 240 2.14 18.90 7.72
CA ILE A 240 2.82 18.16 6.65
C ILE A 240 2.17 16.78 6.61
N LEU A 241 1.63 16.38 5.46
CA LEU A 241 1.10 15.05 5.29
C LEU A 241 2.21 14.12 4.78
N THR A 242 2.43 13.03 5.50
CA THR A 242 3.34 11.99 5.07
C THR A 242 2.58 10.67 4.90
N GLY A 243 2.87 9.93 3.85
CA GLY A 243 2.10 8.72 3.56
C GLY A 243 2.90 7.67 2.82
N ALA A 244 2.61 6.41 3.14
CA ALA A 244 3.12 5.25 2.44
C ALA A 244 1.99 4.63 1.59
N SER A 245 2.26 4.28 0.33
CA SER A 245 1.30 3.59 -0.53
C SER A 245 -0.09 4.25 -0.52
N THR A 246 -1.09 3.58 0.03
CA THR A 246 -2.47 4.08 0.22
C THR A 246 -2.52 5.39 1.01
N GLY A 247 -1.62 5.59 1.99
CA GLY A 247 -1.55 6.84 2.75
C GLY A 247 -1.25 8.06 1.88
N GLY A 248 -0.48 7.90 0.81
CA GLY A 248 -0.27 8.94 -0.20
C GLY A 248 -1.56 9.25 -0.97
N ALA A 249 -2.30 8.22 -1.39
CA ALA A 249 -3.61 8.35 -2.06
C ALA A 249 -4.64 9.06 -1.16
N ILE A 250 -4.74 8.67 0.12
CA ILE A 250 -5.62 9.31 1.11
C ILE A 250 -5.28 10.80 1.27
N SER A 251 -3.98 11.13 1.27
CA SER A 251 -3.52 12.52 1.37
C SER A 251 -3.89 13.34 0.14
N LEU A 252 -3.77 12.77 -1.07
CA LEU A 252 -4.19 13.45 -2.30
C LEU A 252 -5.71 13.61 -2.36
N ALA A 253 -6.48 12.59 -1.95
CA ALA A 253 -7.93 12.69 -1.85
C ALA A 253 -8.37 13.78 -0.84
N LEU A 254 -7.63 13.95 0.26
CA LEU A 254 -7.89 15.06 1.20
C LEU A 254 -7.69 16.41 0.50
N LEU A 255 -6.63 16.59 -0.28
CA LEU A 255 -6.37 17.84 -0.99
C LEU A 255 -7.48 18.20 -1.97
N GLU A 256 -8.09 17.20 -2.64
CA GLU A 256 -9.18 17.41 -3.59
C GLU A 256 -10.53 17.70 -2.92
N ASN A 257 -10.79 17.15 -1.73
CA ASN A 257 -12.13 17.09 -1.17
C ASN A 257 -12.32 17.87 0.13
N SER A 258 -11.23 18.11 0.90
CA SER A 258 -11.33 18.70 2.23
C SER A 258 -11.24 20.24 2.22
N PRO A 259 -12.09 20.94 2.98
CA PRO A 259 -11.93 22.38 3.23
C PRO A 259 -10.66 22.71 4.03
N LEU A 260 -9.97 21.71 4.60
CA LEU A 260 -8.71 21.87 5.33
C LEU A 260 -7.47 21.72 4.43
N ALA A 261 -7.64 21.52 3.11
CA ALA A 261 -6.53 21.41 2.15
C ALA A 261 -5.55 22.61 2.26
N ASP A 262 -6.05 23.81 2.48
CA ASP A 262 -5.22 25.02 2.67
C ASP A 262 -4.34 24.98 3.95
N ARG A 263 -4.55 24.01 4.83
CA ARG A 263 -3.73 23.78 6.02
C ARG A 263 -2.55 22.84 5.77
N VAL A 264 -2.50 22.24 4.60
CA VAL A 264 -1.39 21.35 4.20
C VAL A 264 -0.24 22.18 3.65
N ARG A 265 0.88 22.19 4.39
CA ARG A 265 2.08 22.97 4.08
C ARG A 265 3.03 22.24 3.13
N ALA A 266 3.11 20.92 3.23
CA ALA A 266 3.97 20.09 2.39
C ALA A 266 3.51 18.63 2.37
N LEU A 267 4.04 17.87 1.41
CA LEU A 267 3.74 16.43 1.22
C LEU A 267 5.02 15.62 1.17
N PHE A 268 5.01 14.46 1.81
CA PHE A 268 6.07 13.47 1.63
C PHE A 268 5.46 12.08 1.45
N PHE A 269 5.73 11.43 0.32
CA PHE A 269 5.15 10.12 -0.01
C PHE A 269 6.22 9.09 -0.35
N ASP A 270 6.05 7.86 0.14
CA ASP A 270 6.81 6.68 -0.25
C ASP A 270 5.89 5.72 -1.01
N SER A 271 6.21 5.44 -2.27
CA SER A 271 5.49 4.53 -3.16
C SER A 271 3.97 4.77 -3.22
N PRO A 272 3.48 6.02 -3.43
CA PRO A 272 2.07 6.35 -3.34
C PRO A 272 1.24 5.64 -4.41
N ALA A 273 0.01 5.23 -4.05
CA ALA A 273 -0.95 4.62 -4.95
C ALA A 273 -1.67 5.69 -5.79
N LEU A 274 -1.09 6.06 -6.94
CA LEU A 274 -1.48 7.25 -7.72
C LEU A 274 -2.60 7.00 -8.75
N ASP A 275 -2.70 5.79 -9.32
CA ASP A 275 -3.72 5.39 -10.30
C ASP A 275 -3.99 3.89 -10.17
N MET A 276 -4.94 3.55 -9.32
CA MET A 276 -5.31 2.16 -9.08
C MET A 276 -6.01 1.50 -10.26
N GLY A 277 -6.65 2.29 -11.12
CA GLY A 277 -7.24 1.79 -12.35
C GLY A 277 -6.18 1.27 -13.33
N SER A 278 -5.06 1.97 -13.47
CA SER A 278 -3.92 1.55 -14.29
C SER A 278 -3.14 0.39 -13.65
N VAL A 279 -2.95 0.40 -12.33
CA VAL A 279 -2.32 -0.71 -11.60
C VAL A 279 -3.06 -2.03 -11.82
N VAL A 280 -4.40 -2.05 -11.64
CA VAL A 280 -5.23 -3.24 -11.89
C VAL A 280 -5.18 -3.68 -13.35
N SER A 281 -5.15 -2.71 -14.29
CA SER A 281 -5.07 -3.02 -15.73
C SER A 281 -3.71 -3.63 -16.10
N ASN A 282 -2.62 -3.10 -15.56
CA ASN A 282 -1.27 -3.61 -15.76
C ASN A 282 -1.16 -5.05 -15.19
N ARG A 283 -1.52 -5.24 -13.94
CA ARG A 283 -1.47 -6.57 -13.30
C ARG A 283 -2.31 -7.61 -14.02
N GLY A 284 -3.52 -7.25 -14.45
CA GLY A 284 -4.37 -8.15 -15.21
C GLY A 284 -3.76 -8.49 -16.59
N ALA A 285 -3.07 -7.56 -17.24
CA ALA A 285 -2.39 -7.82 -18.51
C ALA A 285 -1.17 -8.75 -18.32
N GLU A 286 -0.40 -8.59 -17.26
CA GLU A 286 0.71 -9.50 -16.87
C GLU A 286 0.21 -10.93 -16.62
N MET A 287 -0.96 -11.07 -16.00
CA MET A 287 -1.64 -12.36 -15.81
C MET A 287 -2.23 -12.93 -17.10
N GLY A 288 -2.14 -12.22 -18.24
CA GLY A 288 -2.61 -12.66 -19.55
C GLY A 288 -4.14 -12.51 -19.77
N TYR A 289 -4.84 -11.74 -18.96
CA TYR A 289 -6.27 -11.48 -19.21
C TYR A 289 -6.49 -10.60 -20.43
N PRO A 290 -7.42 -10.97 -21.35
CA PRO A 290 -7.81 -10.13 -22.46
C PRO A 290 -8.41 -8.79 -22.00
N GLY A 291 -8.11 -7.69 -22.70
CA GLY A 291 -8.56 -6.34 -22.32
C GLY A 291 -10.09 -6.20 -22.17
N ILE A 292 -10.89 -6.97 -22.92
CA ILE A 292 -12.34 -7.00 -22.76
C ILE A 292 -12.78 -7.60 -21.43
N VAL A 293 -12.06 -8.61 -20.93
CA VAL A 293 -12.30 -9.24 -19.63
C VAL A 293 -11.92 -8.28 -18.51
N LEU A 294 -10.76 -7.60 -18.64
CA LEU A 294 -10.30 -6.60 -17.68
C LEU A 294 -11.25 -5.41 -17.60
N GLY A 295 -11.65 -4.85 -18.75
CA GLY A 295 -12.60 -3.73 -18.79
C GLY A 295 -13.95 -4.07 -18.16
N LEU A 296 -14.51 -5.24 -18.50
CA LEU A 296 -15.76 -5.70 -17.90
C LEU A 296 -15.58 -6.07 -16.42
N GLY A 297 -14.43 -6.65 -16.04
CA GLY A 297 -14.10 -6.99 -14.66
C GLY A 297 -14.00 -5.73 -13.77
N LYS A 298 -13.32 -4.69 -14.24
CA LYS A 298 -13.24 -3.38 -13.57
C LYS A 298 -14.62 -2.74 -13.43
N TRP A 299 -15.42 -2.72 -14.51
CA TRP A 299 -16.79 -2.20 -14.45
C TRP A 299 -17.66 -2.97 -13.45
N LEU A 300 -17.55 -4.30 -13.42
CA LEU A 300 -18.26 -5.13 -12.44
C LEU A 300 -17.75 -4.87 -11.01
N ALA A 301 -16.46 -4.65 -10.82
CA ALA A 301 -15.89 -4.29 -9.51
C ALA A 301 -16.45 -2.95 -9.01
N GLN A 302 -16.54 -1.95 -9.89
CA GLN A 302 -17.18 -0.68 -9.59
C GLN A 302 -18.64 -0.84 -9.18
N VAL A 303 -19.44 -1.58 -9.95
CA VAL A 303 -20.88 -1.76 -9.67
C VAL A 303 -21.16 -2.63 -8.43
N ARG A 304 -20.30 -3.62 -8.16
CA ARG A 304 -20.52 -4.59 -7.08
C ARG A 304 -19.94 -4.16 -5.74
N PHE A 305 -18.84 -3.41 -5.76
CA PHE A 305 -18.01 -3.13 -4.60
C PHE A 305 -17.73 -1.62 -4.42
N ASP A 306 -18.37 -0.80 -5.23
CA ASP A 306 -18.23 0.68 -5.19
C ASP A 306 -16.76 1.16 -5.34
N LEU A 307 -15.99 0.50 -6.22
CA LEU A 307 -14.63 0.90 -6.54
C LEU A 307 -14.66 1.92 -7.69
N ASP A 308 -14.69 3.20 -7.39
CA ASP A 308 -14.66 4.26 -8.39
C ASP A 308 -13.23 4.54 -8.86
N TRP A 309 -12.89 4.01 -10.03
CA TRP A 309 -11.56 4.17 -10.63
C TRP A 309 -11.18 5.62 -10.88
N GLY A 310 -12.17 6.49 -11.12
CA GLY A 310 -11.92 7.92 -11.29
C GLY A 310 -11.57 8.62 -9.98
N ALA A 311 -12.20 8.21 -8.87
CA ALA A 311 -11.88 8.71 -7.53
C ALA A 311 -10.54 8.17 -6.98
N MET A 312 -9.98 7.14 -7.63
CA MET A 312 -8.67 6.55 -7.28
C MET A 312 -7.59 6.83 -8.35
N ASP A 313 -7.79 7.86 -9.18
CA ASP A 313 -6.85 8.38 -10.17
C ASP A 313 -6.51 9.83 -9.79
N TYR A 314 -5.32 10.02 -9.25
CA TYR A 314 -4.82 11.30 -8.74
C TYR A 314 -3.97 12.07 -9.76
N GLY A 315 -3.97 11.66 -11.03
CA GLY A 315 -3.25 12.37 -12.07
C GLY A 315 -3.64 13.84 -12.17
N SER A 316 -4.95 14.16 -12.04
CA SER A 316 -5.42 15.55 -12.06
C SER A 316 -5.00 16.35 -10.82
N ALA A 317 -4.90 15.71 -9.65
CA ALA A 317 -4.48 16.37 -8.41
C ALA A 317 -3.02 16.86 -8.46
N ILE A 318 -2.17 16.22 -9.27
CA ILE A 318 -0.74 16.59 -9.41
C ILE A 318 -0.56 18.01 -9.92
N ASP A 319 -1.39 18.45 -10.86
CA ASP A 319 -1.30 19.80 -11.43
C ASP A 319 -1.72 20.88 -10.42
N ASP A 320 -2.57 20.53 -9.46
CA ASP A 320 -3.10 21.42 -8.43
C ASP A 320 -2.23 21.50 -7.16
N ILE A 321 -1.15 20.70 -7.08
CA ILE A 321 -0.19 20.76 -5.97
C ILE A 321 0.60 22.08 -6.05
N THR A 322 0.37 22.96 -5.08
CA THR A 322 1.03 24.27 -4.98
C THR A 322 2.04 24.36 -3.83
N MET A 323 2.03 23.38 -2.93
CA MET A 323 2.97 23.26 -1.82
C MET A 323 4.16 22.35 -2.18
N PRO A 324 5.31 22.46 -1.49
CA PRO A 324 6.42 21.54 -1.69
C PRO A 324 6.01 20.08 -1.49
N ALA A 325 6.44 19.20 -2.39
CA ALA A 325 6.22 17.76 -2.27
C ALA A 325 7.51 16.99 -2.59
N LEU A 326 7.81 15.96 -1.79
CA LEU A 326 8.82 14.96 -2.07
C LEU A 326 8.14 13.60 -2.23
N VAL A 327 8.36 12.96 -3.38
CA VAL A 327 7.77 11.66 -3.70
C VAL A 327 8.87 10.67 -4.02
N LEU A 328 8.90 9.56 -3.32
CA LEU A 328 9.82 8.45 -3.56
C LEU A 328 9.09 7.29 -4.23
N HIS A 329 9.76 6.58 -5.13
CA HIS A 329 9.24 5.36 -5.75
C HIS A 329 10.37 4.49 -6.27
N SER A 330 10.09 3.20 -6.50
CA SER A 330 11.06 2.27 -7.09
C SER A 330 10.59 1.76 -8.45
N LYS A 331 11.53 1.49 -9.36
CA LYS A 331 11.23 0.86 -10.64
C LYS A 331 10.85 -0.61 -10.51
N GLU A 332 11.31 -1.27 -9.45
CA GLU A 332 11.05 -2.67 -9.14
C GLU A 332 9.91 -2.87 -8.14
N ASP A 333 9.13 -1.80 -7.86
CA ASP A 333 7.90 -1.91 -7.08
C ASP A 333 6.91 -2.85 -7.80
N ASP A 334 6.67 -4.02 -7.24
CA ASP A 334 5.77 -5.04 -7.80
C ASP A 334 4.31 -4.85 -7.38
N THR A 335 4.04 -4.06 -6.35
CA THR A 335 2.69 -3.77 -5.83
C THR A 335 2.05 -2.61 -6.57
N ILE A 336 2.80 -1.51 -6.72
CA ILE A 336 2.44 -0.35 -7.55
C ILE A 336 3.46 -0.24 -8.69
N PRO A 337 3.35 -1.05 -9.75
CA PRO A 337 4.35 -1.12 -10.81
C PRO A 337 4.61 0.26 -11.43
N TYR A 338 5.87 0.69 -11.44
CA TYR A 338 6.26 1.99 -11.97
C TYR A 338 5.69 2.25 -13.37
N GLN A 339 5.67 1.23 -14.25
CA GLN A 339 5.13 1.35 -15.60
C GLN A 339 3.64 1.71 -15.63
N ALA A 340 2.88 1.30 -14.62
CA ALA A 340 1.45 1.62 -14.52
C ALA A 340 1.21 3.09 -14.13
N VAL A 341 2.13 3.67 -13.34
CA VAL A 341 2.01 5.04 -12.80
C VAL A 341 3.01 6.02 -13.41
N ALA A 342 3.87 5.57 -14.34
CA ALA A 342 4.85 6.42 -15.03
C ALA A 342 4.24 7.70 -15.67
N PRO A 343 3.03 7.66 -16.29
CA PRO A 343 2.41 8.88 -16.81
C PRO A 343 2.16 9.95 -15.73
N VAL A 344 1.86 9.55 -14.49
CA VAL A 344 1.67 10.48 -13.36
C VAL A 344 3.01 11.06 -12.92
N TYR A 345 4.09 10.26 -12.92
CA TYR A 345 5.45 10.76 -12.64
C TYR A 345 5.97 11.70 -13.74
N ASP A 346 5.64 11.43 -15.01
CA ASP A 346 5.94 12.36 -16.11
C ASP A 346 5.24 13.72 -15.92
N GLN A 347 4.01 13.70 -15.39
CA GLN A 347 3.25 14.89 -15.05
C GLN A 347 3.87 15.63 -13.84
N MET A 348 4.27 14.89 -12.79
CA MET A 348 4.99 15.46 -11.64
C MET A 348 6.25 16.22 -12.05
N ALA A 349 6.99 15.70 -13.05
CA ALA A 349 8.19 16.37 -13.57
C ALA A 349 7.89 17.75 -14.19
N GLY A 350 6.66 18.03 -14.57
CA GLY A 350 6.18 19.34 -15.05
C GLY A 350 5.84 20.33 -13.93
N ASN A 351 5.64 19.87 -12.70
CA ASN A 351 5.28 20.71 -11.56
C ASN A 351 6.52 21.06 -10.71
N PRO A 352 6.94 22.35 -10.66
CA PRO A 352 8.16 22.76 -9.95
C PRO A 352 8.08 22.63 -8.42
N GLN A 353 6.92 22.35 -7.86
CA GLN A 353 6.75 22.10 -6.44
C GLN A 353 7.07 20.67 -6.05
N ILE A 354 7.10 19.75 -7.01
CA ILE A 354 7.25 18.31 -6.76
C ILE A 354 8.68 17.88 -7.10
N GLU A 355 9.34 17.28 -6.12
CA GLU A 355 10.58 16.54 -6.31
C GLU A 355 10.27 15.05 -6.28
N ALA A 356 10.31 14.39 -7.43
CA ALA A 356 10.14 12.93 -7.51
C ALA A 356 11.52 12.26 -7.59
N ARG A 357 11.77 11.28 -6.73
CA ARG A 357 12.99 10.47 -6.72
C ARG A 357 12.64 9.03 -6.99
N ILE A 358 13.04 8.55 -8.17
CA ILE A 358 12.80 7.17 -8.60
C ILE A 358 14.10 6.39 -8.43
N VAL A 359 14.09 5.43 -7.50
CA VAL A 359 15.21 4.51 -7.28
C VAL A 359 15.11 3.28 -8.20
N GLU A 360 16.20 2.52 -8.33
CA GLU A 360 16.25 1.38 -9.26
C GLU A 360 15.68 0.11 -8.65
N ASP A 361 16.10 -0.22 -7.41
CA ASP A 361 15.93 -1.53 -6.78
C ASP A 361 15.45 -1.39 -5.31
N ALA A 362 14.16 -1.28 -5.13
CA ALA A 362 13.52 -1.39 -3.83
C ALA A 362 12.14 -2.02 -4.00
N GLU A 363 11.73 -2.80 -3.03
CA GLU A 363 10.37 -3.31 -2.94
C GLU A 363 9.36 -2.18 -2.73
N HIS A 364 8.08 -2.51 -2.78
CA HIS A 364 7.01 -1.57 -2.45
C HIS A 364 7.17 -0.98 -1.03
N VAL A 365 7.18 0.34 -0.92
CA VAL A 365 7.48 1.09 0.33
C VAL A 365 8.83 0.69 0.95
N GLY A 366 9.73 0.15 0.14
CA GLY A 366 11.05 -0.37 0.54
C GLY A 366 12.21 0.61 0.30
N VAL A 367 11.94 1.85 -0.10
CA VAL A 367 13.01 2.83 -0.39
C VAL A 367 13.88 3.07 0.85
N TRP A 368 13.27 3.16 2.04
CA TRP A 368 14.04 3.25 3.28
C TRP A 368 14.91 2.01 3.53
N ASN A 369 14.42 0.83 3.22
CA ASN A 369 15.13 -0.43 3.47
C ASN A 369 16.38 -0.55 2.58
N SER A 370 16.27 -0.18 1.32
CA SER A 370 17.39 -0.28 0.35
C SER A 370 18.32 0.93 0.39
N TYR A 371 17.79 2.13 0.72
CA TYR A 371 18.50 3.42 0.62
C TYR A 371 18.42 4.25 1.92
N ARG A 372 18.59 3.60 3.08
CA ARG A 372 18.35 4.19 4.42
C ARG A 372 19.04 5.55 4.63
N ASP A 373 20.31 5.67 4.26
CA ASP A 373 21.09 6.89 4.46
C ASP A 373 20.62 8.00 3.52
N ASP A 374 20.36 7.65 2.26
CA ASP A 374 19.82 8.59 1.27
C ASP A 374 18.41 9.03 1.64
N TYR A 375 17.53 8.11 1.99
CA TYR A 375 16.17 8.41 2.46
C TYR A 375 16.18 9.38 3.64
N THR A 376 17.03 9.10 4.64
CA THR A 376 17.19 9.95 5.82
C THR A 376 17.67 11.34 5.43
N THR A 377 18.64 11.43 4.51
CA THR A 377 19.16 12.69 3.99
C THR A 377 18.09 13.46 3.21
N TRP A 378 17.40 12.81 2.28
CA TRP A 378 16.35 13.44 1.47
C TRP A 378 15.20 13.98 2.31
N LEU A 379 14.73 13.19 3.29
CA LEU A 379 13.66 13.63 4.19
C LEU A 379 14.14 14.79 5.08
N THR A 380 15.36 14.72 5.62
CA THR A 380 15.93 15.81 6.45
C THR A 380 16.04 17.11 5.68
N ASP A 381 16.63 17.07 4.48
CA ASP A 381 16.80 18.24 3.63
C ASP A 381 15.46 18.85 3.20
N PHE A 382 14.50 18.00 2.87
CA PHE A 382 13.15 18.41 2.51
C PHE A 382 12.46 19.12 3.67
N LEU A 383 12.42 18.51 4.85
CA LEU A 383 11.77 19.07 6.03
C LEU A 383 12.46 20.36 6.51
N ALA A 384 13.79 20.43 6.48
CA ALA A 384 14.54 21.65 6.79
C ALA A 384 14.21 22.80 5.83
N LYS A 385 14.06 22.50 4.53
CA LYS A 385 13.63 23.49 3.53
C LYS A 385 12.21 23.98 3.77
N VAL A 386 11.27 23.09 4.09
CA VAL A 386 9.88 23.43 4.42
C VAL A 386 9.79 24.26 5.69
N GLY A 387 10.54 23.90 6.74
CA GLY A 387 10.57 24.63 8.02
C GLY A 387 11.18 26.03 7.91
N SER A 388 12.08 26.26 6.95
CA SER A 388 12.71 27.57 6.71
C SER A 388 11.91 28.51 5.81
N ALA A 389 10.86 28.00 5.15
CA ALA A 389 9.99 28.82 4.31
C ALA A 389 9.07 29.72 5.17
N PRO A 390 8.91 31.01 4.80
CA PRO A 390 8.14 31.99 5.58
C PRO A 390 6.64 31.66 5.65
#